data_f72cb9e2bede926b55a29d3c8cfefe94
#
_entry.id   f72cb9e2bede926b55a29d3c8cfefe94
#
_cell.length_a   1.000
_cell.length_b   1.000
_cell.length_c   1.000
_cell.angle_alpha   90.00
_cell.angle_beta   90.00
_cell.angle_gamma   90.00
#
_symmetry.space_group_name_H-M   'P 1'
#
loop_
_entity.id
_entity.type
_entity.pdbx_description
1 polymer ?
#
loop_
_entity_poly.entity_id
_entity_poly.type
_entity_poly.pdbx_seq_one_letter_code
_entity_poly.pdbx_strand_id
1 'polypeptide(L)'
;MLCVVLVEPETPGNIGSVARIMKNFCFRQLLLINPKCNYLDGEAYGRAMHARDILKKAVVVKDFSYLKKFDYVIGTTAALGSDYNVLRSPITPDKLAQQLSQRLGSNRKTSIALVFGREGTGLTSKEIGNCDLIVTIPASKKYRALNLSHAVAIVLYEMFKPSKSVKLTSHIPFASRHDKEIAMSMINVILASMDFAIGSKKETQRMVWSRLISKSFLTRREMYALLGFLRKIIKMING
;
A
#
# COMPACT_ATOMS: atom_id res chain seq x y z
N MET A 1 9.96 -4.03 6.66
CA MET A 1 10.22 -4.97 5.55
C MET A 1 9.31 -4.61 4.37
N LEU A 2 9.84 -4.49 3.12
CA LEU A 2 9.02 -4.13 1.95
C LEU A 2 8.90 -5.33 0.99
N CYS A 3 7.66 -5.64 0.60
CA CYS A 3 7.30 -6.69 -0.34
C CYS A 3 6.70 -6.06 -1.60
N VAL A 4 7.20 -6.44 -2.78
CA VAL A 4 6.60 -6.09 -4.07
C VAL A 4 5.51 -7.11 -4.37
N VAL A 5 4.31 -6.64 -4.67
CA VAL A 5 3.13 -7.47 -4.92
C VAL A 5 2.62 -7.21 -6.32
N LEU A 6 2.47 -8.26 -7.12
CA LEU A 6 1.85 -8.20 -8.44
C LEU A 6 0.49 -8.91 -8.39
N VAL A 7 -0.55 -8.24 -8.82
CA VAL A 7 -1.92 -8.77 -8.85
C VAL A 7 -2.25 -9.26 -10.23
N GLU A 8 -2.52 -10.55 -10.33
CA GLU A 8 -2.88 -11.25 -11.57
C GLU A 8 -1.99 -10.87 -12.78
N PRO A 9 -0.64 -10.94 -12.62
CA PRO A 9 0.24 -10.63 -13.74
C PRO A 9 0.01 -11.65 -14.87
N GLU A 10 -0.05 -11.15 -16.11
CA GLU A 10 -0.42 -11.91 -17.30
C GLU A 10 0.79 -12.33 -18.13
N THR A 11 1.88 -11.57 -18.05
CA THR A 11 3.05 -11.74 -18.93
C THR A 11 4.27 -12.24 -18.14
N PRO A 12 4.82 -13.43 -18.45
CA PRO A 12 6.01 -13.96 -17.77
C PRO A 12 7.21 -13.01 -17.87
N GLY A 13 7.41 -12.39 -19.04
CA GLY A 13 8.48 -11.42 -19.28
C GLY A 13 8.42 -10.19 -18.37
N ASN A 14 7.21 -9.70 -18.04
CA ASN A 14 7.04 -8.60 -17.09
C ASN A 14 7.47 -9.02 -15.68
N ILE A 15 7.09 -10.22 -15.24
CA ILE A 15 7.47 -10.74 -13.92
C ILE A 15 8.99 -10.89 -13.83
N GLY A 16 9.62 -11.43 -14.89
CA GLY A 16 11.08 -11.54 -14.96
C GLY A 16 11.78 -10.19 -14.91
N SER A 17 11.26 -9.21 -15.67
CA SER A 17 11.77 -7.82 -15.65
C SER A 17 11.62 -7.18 -14.26
N VAL A 18 10.48 -7.39 -13.59
CA VAL A 18 10.26 -6.92 -12.20
C VAL A 18 11.26 -7.54 -11.26
N ALA A 19 11.51 -8.85 -11.32
CA ALA A 19 12.51 -9.51 -10.48
C ALA A 19 13.91 -8.89 -10.68
N ARG A 20 14.31 -8.59 -11.93
CA ARG A 20 15.57 -7.92 -12.25
C ARG A 20 15.64 -6.51 -11.64
N ILE A 21 14.58 -5.71 -11.78
CA ILE A 21 14.48 -4.38 -11.21
C ILE A 21 14.55 -4.43 -9.68
N MET A 22 13.87 -5.38 -9.05
CA MET A 22 13.93 -5.59 -7.60
C MET A 22 15.37 -5.85 -7.15
N LYS A 23 16.11 -6.67 -7.87
CA LYS A 23 17.51 -6.96 -7.54
C LYS A 23 18.41 -5.74 -7.71
N ASN A 24 18.19 -4.93 -8.75
CA ASN A 24 18.93 -3.67 -8.98
C ASN A 24 18.79 -2.71 -7.80
N PHE A 25 17.62 -2.66 -7.17
CA PHE A 25 17.32 -1.75 -6.07
C PHE A 25 17.32 -2.44 -4.68
N CYS A 26 17.92 -3.62 -4.56
CA CYS A 26 18.08 -4.36 -3.31
C CYS A 26 16.77 -4.83 -2.66
N PHE A 27 15.68 -4.92 -3.41
CA PHE A 27 14.42 -5.53 -2.96
C PHE A 27 14.42 -7.03 -3.26
N ARG A 28 13.93 -7.86 -2.33
CA ARG A 28 14.06 -9.32 -2.46
C ARG A 28 12.74 -10.08 -2.31
N GLN A 29 11.69 -9.44 -1.79
CA GLN A 29 10.42 -10.12 -1.52
C GLN A 29 9.42 -9.84 -2.61
N LEU A 30 9.07 -10.88 -3.36
CA LEU A 30 8.06 -10.87 -4.42
C LEU A 30 6.88 -11.74 -3.99
N LEU A 31 5.69 -11.16 -4.08
CA LEU A 31 4.41 -11.83 -3.87
C LEU A 31 3.61 -11.74 -5.17
N LEU A 32 3.07 -12.85 -5.61
CA LEU A 32 2.19 -12.95 -6.77
C LEU A 32 0.79 -13.34 -6.30
N ILE A 33 -0.20 -12.51 -6.57
CA ILE A 33 -1.60 -12.82 -6.28
C ILE A 33 -2.24 -13.35 -7.55
N ASN A 34 -2.65 -14.63 -7.54
CA ASN A 34 -3.36 -15.31 -8.62
C ASN A 34 -2.76 -15.05 -10.02
N PRO A 35 -1.44 -15.32 -10.22
CA PRO A 35 -0.79 -15.08 -11.52
C PRO A 35 -1.50 -15.84 -12.64
N LYS A 36 -1.69 -15.19 -13.79
CA LYS A 36 -2.39 -15.73 -14.96
C LYS A 36 -1.45 -16.41 -15.96
N CYS A 37 -0.16 -16.44 -15.65
CA CYS A 37 0.88 -17.06 -16.46
C CYS A 37 1.82 -17.89 -15.60
N ASN A 38 2.64 -18.71 -16.25
CA ASN A 38 3.74 -19.41 -15.58
C ASN A 38 4.90 -18.43 -15.31
N TYR A 39 5.01 -17.95 -14.09
CA TYR A 39 6.05 -17.01 -13.66
C TYR A 39 7.46 -17.63 -13.60
N LEU A 40 7.60 -18.94 -13.77
CA LEU A 40 8.87 -19.69 -13.88
C LEU A 40 9.17 -20.10 -15.33
N ASP A 41 8.48 -19.55 -16.30
CA ASP A 41 8.71 -19.81 -17.71
C ASP A 41 10.10 -19.32 -18.18
N GLY A 42 10.53 -19.87 -19.32
CA GLY A 42 11.79 -19.51 -19.99
C GLY A 42 11.92 -18.02 -20.28
N GLU A 43 10.81 -17.35 -20.66
CA GLU A 43 10.79 -15.90 -20.86
C GLU A 43 11.03 -15.13 -19.55
N ALA A 44 10.36 -15.54 -18.48
CA ALA A 44 10.56 -14.93 -17.15
C ALA A 44 12.01 -15.08 -16.69
N TYR A 45 12.59 -16.27 -16.83
CA TYR A 45 14.00 -16.50 -16.51
C TYR A 45 14.96 -15.70 -17.40
N GLY A 46 14.67 -15.60 -18.69
CA GLY A 46 15.45 -14.79 -19.63
C GLY A 46 15.49 -13.33 -19.25
N ARG A 47 14.33 -12.74 -18.94
CA ARG A 47 14.22 -11.33 -18.52
C ARG A 47 14.79 -11.07 -17.12
N ALA A 48 14.66 -12.02 -16.19
CA ALA A 48 15.20 -11.92 -14.85
C ALA A 48 16.74 -11.93 -14.80
N MET A 49 17.39 -12.53 -15.79
CA MET A 49 18.85 -12.67 -15.83
C MET A 49 19.42 -13.25 -14.51
N HIS A 50 20.24 -12.46 -13.79
CA HIS A 50 20.81 -12.85 -12.51
C HIS A 50 19.84 -12.76 -11.31
N ALA A 51 18.60 -12.34 -11.53
CA ALA A 51 17.57 -12.21 -10.48
C ALA A 51 16.62 -13.41 -10.38
N ARG A 52 16.98 -14.56 -10.97
CA ARG A 52 16.20 -15.81 -10.93
C ARG A 52 15.91 -16.31 -9.51
N ASP A 53 16.79 -15.98 -8.57
CA ASP A 53 16.59 -16.27 -7.14
C ASP A 53 15.35 -15.60 -6.55
N ILE A 54 14.97 -14.41 -7.03
CA ILE A 54 13.75 -13.69 -6.62
C ILE A 54 12.52 -14.43 -7.15
N LEU A 55 12.53 -14.88 -8.42
CA LEU A 55 11.43 -15.67 -8.99
C LEU A 55 11.23 -16.99 -8.24
N LYS A 56 12.32 -17.73 -7.97
CA LYS A 56 12.27 -19.01 -7.26
C LYS A 56 11.74 -18.88 -5.82
N LYS A 57 11.95 -17.73 -5.18
CA LYS A 57 11.50 -17.43 -3.82
C LYS A 57 10.18 -16.65 -3.77
N ALA A 58 9.56 -16.38 -4.93
CA ALA A 58 8.29 -15.69 -4.99
C ALA A 58 7.21 -16.50 -4.26
N VAL A 59 6.43 -15.80 -3.46
CA VAL A 59 5.28 -16.41 -2.76
C VAL A 59 4.04 -16.22 -3.64
N VAL A 60 3.32 -17.31 -3.90
CA VAL A 60 2.08 -17.27 -4.67
C VAL A 60 0.90 -17.44 -3.72
N VAL A 61 -0.09 -16.57 -3.83
CA VAL A 61 -1.32 -16.60 -3.04
C VAL A 61 -2.55 -16.46 -3.94
N LYS A 62 -3.72 -16.88 -3.43
CA LYS A 62 -4.93 -16.95 -4.24
C LYS A 62 -5.63 -15.61 -4.40
N ASP A 63 -5.65 -14.77 -3.36
CA ASP A 63 -6.48 -13.58 -3.34
C ASP A 63 -5.85 -12.41 -2.56
N PHE A 64 -6.46 -11.24 -2.73
CA PHE A 64 -6.00 -9.97 -2.17
C PHE A 64 -6.10 -9.92 -0.63
N SER A 65 -6.90 -10.77 0.00
CA SER A 65 -7.09 -10.76 1.46
C SER A 65 -5.80 -11.12 2.22
N TYR A 66 -4.88 -11.83 1.56
CA TYR A 66 -3.57 -12.12 2.12
C TYR A 66 -2.80 -10.86 2.55
N LEU A 67 -3.07 -9.72 1.92
CA LEU A 67 -2.41 -8.45 2.23
C LEU A 67 -2.77 -7.90 3.62
N LYS A 68 -3.80 -8.41 4.27
CA LYS A 68 -4.13 -8.08 5.66
C LYS A 68 -3.01 -8.41 6.66
N LYS A 69 -2.03 -9.24 6.25
CA LYS A 69 -0.84 -9.56 7.06
C LYS A 69 0.19 -8.44 7.12
N PHE A 70 0.08 -7.44 6.23
CA PHE A 70 1.00 -6.30 6.19
C PHE A 70 0.45 -5.15 7.03
N ASP A 71 1.34 -4.42 7.67
CA ASP A 71 0.98 -3.21 8.44
C ASP A 71 0.48 -2.10 7.52
N TYR A 72 1.06 -2.00 6.32
CA TYR A 72 0.65 -1.03 5.28
C TYR A 72 0.55 -1.69 3.91
N VAL A 73 -0.56 -1.43 3.23
CA VAL A 73 -0.81 -1.83 1.85
C VAL A 73 -0.86 -0.58 0.99
N ILE A 74 0.09 -0.43 0.07
CA ILE A 74 0.26 0.73 -0.78
C ILE A 74 -0.03 0.31 -2.22
N GLY A 75 -1.17 0.74 -2.75
CA GLY A 75 -1.58 0.43 -4.12
C GLY A 75 -1.04 1.44 -5.13
N THR A 76 -0.85 1.02 -6.37
CA THR A 76 -0.47 1.89 -7.48
C THR A 76 -1.62 2.06 -8.46
N THR A 77 -1.76 3.25 -9.05
CA THR A 77 -2.76 3.53 -10.08
C THR A 77 -2.26 4.56 -11.08
N ALA A 78 -2.65 4.39 -12.35
CA ALA A 78 -2.48 5.40 -13.38
C ALA A 78 -3.65 6.40 -13.40
N ALA A 79 -4.80 6.04 -12.83
CA ALA A 79 -5.98 6.89 -12.79
C ALA A 79 -5.87 7.92 -11.66
N LEU A 80 -5.96 9.19 -12.01
CA LEU A 80 -6.16 10.28 -11.04
C LEU A 80 -7.66 10.30 -10.68
N GLY A 81 -7.95 10.36 -9.38
CA GLY A 81 -9.32 10.61 -8.92
C GLY A 81 -9.73 12.05 -9.23
N SER A 82 -11.03 12.33 -9.32
CA SER A 82 -11.56 13.69 -9.21
C SER A 82 -11.47 14.14 -7.74
N ASP A 83 -11.52 15.46 -7.49
CA ASP A 83 -11.48 16.03 -6.14
C ASP A 83 -12.58 15.47 -5.22
N TYR A 84 -13.65 14.95 -5.80
CA TYR A 84 -14.78 14.32 -5.11
C TYR A 84 -14.55 12.83 -4.79
N ASN A 85 -13.50 12.19 -5.32
CA ASN A 85 -13.25 10.78 -5.10
C ASN A 85 -12.21 10.55 -4.01
N VAL A 86 -12.64 10.52 -2.75
CA VAL A 86 -11.82 10.31 -1.55
C VAL A 86 -10.94 9.05 -1.64
N LEU A 87 -11.40 8.02 -2.38
CA LEU A 87 -10.66 6.77 -2.59
C LEU A 87 -9.37 6.96 -3.42
N ARG A 88 -9.25 8.05 -4.19
CA ARG A 88 -8.17 8.27 -5.14
C ARG A 88 -7.47 9.61 -4.92
N SER A 89 -6.99 9.89 -3.69
CA SER A 89 -6.04 10.97 -3.44
C SER A 89 -4.62 10.42 -3.44
N PRO A 90 -4.01 10.18 -4.60
CA PRO A 90 -2.71 9.53 -4.68
C PRO A 90 -1.58 10.50 -4.34
N ILE A 91 -0.50 9.94 -3.81
CA ILE A 91 0.77 10.65 -3.66
C ILE A 91 1.76 10.18 -4.75
N THR A 92 2.80 10.97 -5.00
CA THR A 92 3.85 10.59 -5.95
C THR A 92 4.88 9.64 -5.31
N PRO A 93 5.64 8.85 -6.09
CA PRO A 93 6.64 7.92 -5.56
C PRO A 93 7.71 8.58 -4.70
N ASP A 94 8.16 9.79 -5.06
CA ASP A 94 9.12 10.60 -4.30
C ASP A 94 8.56 10.99 -2.93
N LYS A 95 7.30 11.44 -2.87
CA LYS A 95 6.61 11.75 -1.59
C LYS A 95 6.44 10.50 -0.73
N LEU A 96 6.09 9.36 -1.35
CA LEU A 96 6.06 8.09 -0.63
C LEU A 96 7.42 7.77 -0.01
N ALA A 97 8.50 7.81 -0.82
CA ALA A 97 9.86 7.53 -0.37
C ALA A 97 10.27 8.46 0.78
N GLN A 98 9.97 9.75 0.68
CA GLN A 98 10.23 10.73 1.73
C GLN A 98 9.46 10.40 3.01
N GLN A 99 8.16 10.13 2.92
CA GLN A 99 7.33 9.76 4.08
C GLN A 99 7.81 8.49 4.77
N LEU A 100 8.16 7.47 4.00
CA LEU A 100 8.64 6.22 4.56
C LEU A 100 10.03 6.37 5.19
N SER A 101 10.95 7.12 4.59
CA SER A 101 12.27 7.38 5.14
C SER A 101 12.21 8.20 6.43
N GLN A 102 11.38 9.23 6.48
CA GLN A 102 11.21 10.08 7.66
C GLN A 102 10.52 9.36 8.82
N ARG A 103 9.52 8.52 8.51
CA ARG A 103 8.64 7.90 9.51
C ARG A 103 9.06 6.50 9.93
N LEU A 104 9.63 5.72 8.99
CA LEU A 104 10.08 4.35 9.29
C LEU A 104 11.50 4.31 9.84
N GLY A 105 12.37 5.27 9.48
CA GLY A 105 13.77 5.33 9.92
C GLY A 105 14.43 3.94 9.91
N SER A 106 15.04 3.54 11.02
CA SER A 106 15.62 2.20 11.21
C SER A 106 14.63 1.15 11.73
N ASN A 107 13.33 1.44 11.81
CA ASN A 107 12.35 0.47 12.31
C ASN A 107 12.05 -0.63 11.28
N ARG A 108 12.93 -1.65 11.25
CA ARG A 108 12.83 -2.82 10.36
C ARG A 108 11.63 -3.73 10.63
N LYS A 109 10.84 -3.48 11.67
CA LYS A 109 9.71 -4.35 12.05
C LYS A 109 8.44 -4.06 11.26
N THR A 110 8.29 -2.87 10.68
CA THR A 110 7.09 -2.54 9.88
C THR A 110 7.11 -3.25 8.54
N SER A 111 6.03 -3.94 8.23
CA SER A 111 5.82 -4.68 6.98
C SER A 111 4.97 -3.85 6.00
N ILE A 112 5.44 -3.72 4.77
CA ILE A 112 4.81 -2.92 3.72
C ILE A 112 4.60 -3.78 2.48
N ALA A 113 3.38 -3.83 1.97
CA ALA A 113 3.05 -4.37 0.65
C ALA A 113 2.94 -3.22 -0.36
N LEU A 114 3.78 -3.22 -1.38
CA LEU A 114 3.73 -2.29 -2.50
C LEU A 114 3.08 -3.01 -3.68
N VAL A 115 1.84 -2.64 -3.99
CA VAL A 115 0.93 -3.42 -4.84
C VAL A 115 0.78 -2.79 -6.21
N PHE A 116 1.09 -3.58 -7.24
CA PHE A 116 0.91 -3.25 -8.64
C PHE A 116 -0.20 -4.12 -9.23
N GLY A 117 -1.08 -3.51 -10.00
CA GLY A 117 -2.21 -4.20 -10.63
C GLY A 117 -1.86 -4.88 -11.95
N ARG A 118 -2.86 -5.41 -12.61
CA ARG A 118 -2.82 -6.06 -13.92
C ARG A 118 -2.28 -5.11 -14.99
N GLU A 119 -1.67 -5.65 -16.02
CA GLU A 119 -1.09 -4.87 -17.13
C GLU A 119 -2.14 -4.01 -17.83
N GLY A 120 -3.31 -4.58 -18.15
CA GLY A 120 -4.34 -3.89 -18.92
C GLY A 120 -5.26 -3.00 -18.08
N THR A 121 -5.69 -3.46 -16.91
CA THR A 121 -6.77 -2.84 -16.12
C THR A 121 -6.33 -2.25 -14.78
N GLY A 122 -5.10 -2.54 -14.34
CA GLY A 122 -4.59 -2.10 -13.05
C GLY A 122 -5.28 -2.76 -11.87
N LEU A 123 -5.41 -2.04 -10.76
CA LEU A 123 -6.16 -2.45 -9.58
C LEU A 123 -7.63 -2.07 -9.72
N THR A 124 -8.53 -2.96 -9.33
CA THR A 124 -9.97 -2.68 -9.26
C THR A 124 -10.28 -1.64 -8.17
N SER A 125 -11.45 -1.01 -8.24
CA SER A 125 -11.90 -0.06 -7.21
C SER A 125 -11.98 -0.70 -5.82
N LYS A 126 -12.36 -1.98 -5.74
CA LYS A 126 -12.40 -2.76 -4.51
C LYS A 126 -10.99 -2.97 -3.93
N GLU A 127 -10.02 -3.32 -4.76
CA GLU A 127 -8.62 -3.49 -4.35
C GLU A 127 -8.02 -2.16 -3.89
N ILE A 128 -8.26 -1.07 -4.63
CA ILE A 128 -7.86 0.30 -4.26
C ILE A 128 -8.46 0.69 -2.90
N GLY A 129 -9.74 0.36 -2.65
CA GLY A 129 -10.40 0.61 -1.39
C GLY A 129 -9.79 -0.11 -0.19
N ASN A 130 -9.12 -1.25 -0.44
CA ASN A 130 -8.41 -2.02 0.59
C ASN A 130 -6.94 -1.58 0.79
N CYS A 131 -6.46 -0.58 0.05
CA CYS A 131 -5.13 -0.02 0.24
C CYS A 131 -5.16 1.13 1.25
N ASP A 132 -4.14 1.20 2.11
CA ASP A 132 -3.95 2.30 3.07
C ASP A 132 -3.57 3.60 2.36
N LEU A 133 -2.72 3.50 1.33
CA LEU A 133 -2.25 4.61 0.51
C LEU A 133 -2.31 4.24 -0.97
N ILE A 134 -2.45 5.27 -1.80
CA ILE A 134 -2.38 5.10 -3.25
C ILE A 134 -1.24 5.96 -3.79
N VAL A 135 -0.47 5.38 -4.69
CA VAL A 135 0.63 6.03 -5.40
C VAL A 135 0.29 6.13 -6.87
N THR A 136 0.55 7.29 -7.45
CA THR A 136 0.50 7.50 -8.90
C THR A 136 1.83 8.03 -9.40
N ILE A 137 2.26 7.51 -10.54
CA ILE A 137 3.43 8.02 -11.24
C ILE A 137 2.95 9.13 -12.17
N PRO A 138 3.43 10.38 -11.99
CA PRO A 138 3.11 11.46 -12.90
C PRO A 138 3.52 11.10 -14.34
N ALA A 139 2.56 11.08 -15.24
CA ALA A 139 2.77 10.80 -16.66
C ALA A 139 1.92 11.73 -17.53
N SER A 140 2.14 11.71 -18.84
CA SER A 140 1.37 12.53 -19.80
C SER A 140 -0.13 12.32 -19.65
N LYS A 141 -0.91 13.41 -19.66
CA LYS A 141 -2.38 13.34 -19.63
C LYS A 141 -2.96 12.51 -20.78
N LYS A 142 -2.26 12.45 -21.93
CA LYS A 142 -2.69 11.73 -23.12
C LYS A 142 -2.41 10.21 -23.04
N TYR A 143 -1.37 9.81 -22.27
CA TYR A 143 -0.99 8.41 -22.14
C TYR A 143 -0.37 8.14 -20.75
N ARG A 144 -1.19 7.68 -19.83
CA ARG A 144 -0.80 7.51 -18.41
C ARG A 144 -0.40 6.09 -18.06
N ALA A 145 -0.85 5.12 -18.85
CA ALA A 145 -0.58 3.71 -18.58
C ALA A 145 0.89 3.39 -18.85
N LEU A 146 1.60 2.99 -17.83
CA LEU A 146 2.97 2.49 -17.94
C LEU A 146 2.94 0.96 -17.97
N ASN A 147 3.88 0.37 -18.70
CA ASN A 147 4.14 -1.06 -18.56
C ASN A 147 4.41 -1.40 -17.09
N LEU A 148 3.97 -2.58 -16.64
CA LEU A 148 4.09 -3.04 -15.26
C LEU A 148 5.53 -2.92 -14.73
N SER A 149 6.51 -3.42 -15.48
CA SER A 149 7.91 -3.38 -15.04
C SER A 149 8.46 -1.95 -14.99
N HIS A 150 8.04 -1.07 -15.90
CA HIS A 150 8.43 0.35 -15.86
C HIS A 150 7.85 1.06 -14.63
N ALA A 151 6.58 0.81 -14.30
CA ALA A 151 5.97 1.35 -13.10
C ALA A 151 6.71 0.89 -11.83
N VAL A 152 7.03 -0.40 -11.75
CA VAL A 152 7.83 -0.95 -10.64
C VAL A 152 9.21 -0.28 -10.58
N ALA A 153 9.89 -0.10 -11.72
CA ALA A 153 11.21 0.51 -11.76
C ALA A 153 11.22 1.93 -11.18
N ILE A 154 10.26 2.76 -11.58
CA ILE A 154 10.16 4.14 -11.12
C ILE A 154 9.91 4.19 -9.60
N VAL A 155 8.94 3.41 -9.13
CA VAL A 155 8.60 3.42 -7.70
C VAL A 155 9.75 2.90 -6.85
N LEU A 156 10.38 1.78 -7.25
CA LEU A 156 11.50 1.20 -6.49
C LEU A 156 12.75 2.08 -6.56
N TYR A 157 12.98 2.78 -7.67
CA TYR A 157 14.07 3.75 -7.79
C TYR A 157 13.93 4.89 -6.78
N GLU A 158 12.74 5.49 -6.69
CA GLU A 158 12.49 6.55 -5.70
C GLU A 158 12.64 6.03 -4.26
N MET A 159 12.23 4.79 -4.01
CA MET A 159 12.40 4.15 -2.70
C MET A 159 13.87 3.82 -2.36
N PHE A 160 14.69 3.57 -3.38
CA PHE A 160 16.11 3.24 -3.23
C PHE A 160 16.98 4.48 -3.09
N LYS A 161 16.60 5.61 -3.69
CA LYS A 161 17.36 6.85 -3.59
C LYS A 161 17.73 7.13 -2.13
N PRO A 162 19.01 7.35 -1.81
CA PRO A 162 19.37 7.75 -0.47
C PRO A 162 18.64 9.07 -0.18
N SER A 163 17.67 9.02 0.72
CA SER A 163 17.04 10.25 1.19
C SER A 163 18.16 11.09 1.82
N LYS A 164 18.40 12.27 1.28
CA LYS A 164 19.26 13.29 1.94
C LYS A 164 18.62 13.78 3.24
N SER A 165 17.84 12.96 3.89
CA SER A 165 17.09 13.28 5.08
C SER A 165 17.96 13.04 6.31
N VAL A 166 18.07 14.08 7.08
CA VAL A 166 18.46 14.12 8.48
C VAL A 166 18.08 12.79 9.16
N LYS A 167 19.05 12.15 9.82
CA LYS A 167 18.83 11.01 10.71
C LYS A 167 17.92 11.47 11.86
N LEU A 168 16.62 11.47 11.64
CA LEU A 168 15.67 11.54 12.73
C LEU A 168 15.67 10.15 13.38
N THR A 169 16.39 10.02 14.45
CA THR A 169 16.39 8.86 15.33
C THR A 169 15.08 8.80 16.09
N SER A 170 14.00 8.43 15.43
CA SER A 170 12.78 8.10 16.14
C SER A 170 12.74 6.59 16.39
N HIS A 171 13.04 6.18 17.60
CA HIS A 171 12.83 4.81 18.10
C HIS A 171 11.35 4.51 18.37
N ILE A 172 10.44 5.36 17.89
CA ILE A 172 9.00 5.25 18.19
C ILE A 172 8.37 4.35 17.11
N PRO A 173 7.84 3.18 17.48
CA PRO A 173 7.17 2.28 16.55
C PRO A 173 5.86 2.90 16.04
N PHE A 174 5.52 2.59 14.78
CA PHE A 174 4.21 2.94 14.22
C PHE A 174 3.11 2.03 14.75
N ALA A 175 1.88 2.53 14.65
CA ALA A 175 0.68 1.75 14.88
C ALA A 175 0.63 0.55 13.93
N SER A 176 0.40 -0.63 14.50
CA SER A 176 0.23 -1.86 13.74
C SER A 176 -1.13 -1.89 13.02
N ARG A 177 -1.33 -2.85 12.13
CA ARG A 177 -2.66 -3.09 11.54
C ARG A 177 -3.70 -3.37 12.61
N HIS A 178 -3.38 -4.18 13.60
CA HIS A 178 -4.27 -4.47 14.72
C HIS A 178 -4.69 -3.22 15.49
N ASP A 179 -3.76 -2.29 15.76
CA ASP A 179 -4.09 -1.02 16.42
C ASP A 179 -5.07 -0.18 15.58
N LYS A 180 -4.89 -0.16 14.25
CA LYS A 180 -5.79 0.53 13.31
C LYS A 180 -7.19 -0.11 13.29
N GLU A 181 -7.26 -1.44 13.31
CA GLU A 181 -8.52 -2.19 13.33
C GLU A 181 -9.31 -1.92 14.62
N ILE A 182 -8.62 -1.84 15.77
CA ILE A 182 -9.24 -1.45 17.05
C ILE A 182 -9.80 -0.02 16.96
N ALA A 183 -9.03 0.93 16.43
CA ALA A 183 -9.49 2.31 16.25
C ALA A 183 -10.73 2.37 15.35
N MET A 184 -10.72 1.64 14.24
CA MET A 184 -11.86 1.59 13.32
C MET A 184 -13.10 0.92 13.93
N SER A 185 -12.93 -0.11 14.76
CA SER A 185 -14.07 -0.72 15.47
C SER A 185 -14.73 0.28 16.43
N MET A 186 -13.95 1.06 17.17
CA MET A 186 -14.46 2.11 18.05
C MET A 186 -15.18 3.22 17.27
N ILE A 187 -14.61 3.65 16.16
CA ILE A 187 -15.25 4.64 15.27
C ILE A 187 -16.57 4.10 14.72
N ASN A 188 -16.65 2.85 14.34
CA ASN A 188 -17.90 2.23 13.89
C ASN A 188 -18.99 2.24 14.98
N VAL A 189 -18.61 2.00 16.24
CA VAL A 189 -19.55 2.11 17.39
C VAL A 189 -20.06 3.53 17.52
N ILE A 190 -19.16 4.53 17.46
CA ILE A 190 -19.54 5.95 17.55
C ILE A 190 -20.45 6.34 16.37
N LEU A 191 -20.10 5.95 15.14
CA LEU A 191 -20.93 6.23 13.96
C LEU A 191 -22.28 5.51 13.99
N ALA A 192 -22.38 4.40 14.72
CA ALA A 192 -23.64 3.67 14.89
C ALA A 192 -24.65 4.42 15.78
N SER A 193 -24.14 5.18 16.77
CA SER A 193 -24.94 5.98 17.71
C SER A 193 -25.28 7.39 17.19
N MET A 194 -24.75 7.78 16.03
CA MET A 194 -25.04 9.07 15.41
C MET A 194 -26.21 8.96 14.44
N ASP A 195 -27.13 9.94 14.48
CA ASP A 195 -28.18 10.09 13.48
C ASP A 195 -27.64 10.74 12.21
N PHE A 196 -27.74 10.01 11.11
CA PHE A 196 -27.41 10.51 9.77
C PHE A 196 -28.68 10.63 8.94
N ALA A 197 -28.95 11.82 8.42
CA ALA A 197 -30.12 12.09 7.60
C ALA A 197 -30.22 11.17 6.35
N ILE A 198 -29.09 10.64 5.89
CA ILE A 198 -28.98 9.74 4.74
C ILE A 198 -27.93 8.66 5.08
N GLY A 199 -28.28 7.38 4.93
CA GLY A 199 -27.38 6.24 5.25
C GLY A 199 -26.04 6.27 4.51
N SER A 200 -25.99 6.79 3.28
CA SER A 200 -24.74 6.94 2.51
C SER A 200 -23.73 7.88 3.18
N LYS A 201 -24.17 8.85 3.99
CA LYS A 201 -23.29 9.74 4.75
C LYS A 201 -22.51 9.00 5.85
N LYS A 202 -23.12 8.00 6.47
CA LYS A 202 -22.46 7.14 7.46
C LYS A 202 -21.32 6.36 6.85
N GLU A 203 -21.54 5.74 5.67
CA GLU A 203 -20.49 5.01 4.95
C GLU A 203 -19.37 5.94 4.47
N THR A 204 -19.71 7.15 4.05
CA THR A 204 -18.72 8.18 3.71
C THR A 204 -17.83 8.51 4.90
N GLN A 205 -18.40 8.74 6.08
CA GLN A 205 -17.64 9.00 7.31
C GLN A 205 -16.73 7.83 7.67
N ARG A 206 -17.23 6.59 7.61
CA ARG A 206 -16.44 5.39 7.83
C ARG A 206 -15.22 5.32 6.90
N MET A 207 -15.43 5.60 5.62
CA MET A 207 -14.36 5.63 4.62
C MET A 207 -13.34 6.73 4.92
N VAL A 208 -13.80 7.94 5.26
CA VAL A 208 -12.93 9.08 5.62
C VAL A 208 -12.04 8.73 6.81
N TRP A 209 -12.61 8.20 7.89
CA TRP A 209 -11.85 7.81 9.08
C TRP A 209 -10.83 6.72 8.80
N SER A 210 -11.22 5.69 8.03
CA SER A 210 -10.30 4.63 7.61
C SER A 210 -9.09 5.21 6.88
N ARG A 211 -9.32 6.14 5.96
CA ARG A 211 -8.24 6.77 5.19
C ARG A 211 -7.40 7.73 6.02
N LEU A 212 -8.00 8.50 6.92
CA LEU A 212 -7.26 9.38 7.82
C LEU A 212 -6.29 8.58 8.68
N ILE A 213 -6.77 7.51 9.32
CA ILE A 213 -5.93 6.64 10.17
C ILE A 213 -4.82 5.98 9.34
N SER A 214 -5.13 5.52 8.13
CA SER A 214 -4.15 4.85 7.26
C SER A 214 -3.09 5.81 6.73
N LYS A 215 -3.48 7.00 6.26
CA LYS A 215 -2.57 7.99 5.68
C LYS A 215 -1.69 8.70 6.70
N SER A 216 -2.14 8.81 7.96
CA SER A 216 -1.46 9.61 8.99
C SER A 216 -0.15 8.98 9.48
N PHE A 217 0.12 7.69 9.19
CA PHE A 217 1.29 6.98 9.71
C PHE A 217 1.47 7.22 11.22
N LEU A 218 0.39 7.06 11.99
CA LEU A 218 0.42 7.30 13.43
C LEU A 218 1.49 6.45 14.10
N THR A 219 2.25 7.08 14.98
CA THR A 219 3.09 6.37 15.93
C THR A 219 2.21 5.59 16.92
N ARG A 220 2.77 4.58 17.56
CA ARG A 220 2.04 3.82 18.59
C ARG A 220 1.52 4.71 19.72
N ARG A 221 2.30 5.74 20.09
CA ARG A 221 1.90 6.70 21.11
C ARG A 221 0.72 7.57 20.68
N GLU A 222 0.74 8.08 19.45
CA GLU A 222 -0.37 8.84 18.88
C GLU A 222 -1.63 7.97 18.73
N MET A 223 -1.48 6.73 18.32
CA MET A 223 -2.58 5.78 18.24
C MET A 223 -3.19 5.51 19.61
N TYR A 224 -2.39 5.29 20.67
CA TYR A 224 -2.91 5.10 22.02
C TYR A 224 -3.64 6.33 22.56
N ALA A 225 -3.15 7.53 22.25
CA ALA A 225 -3.86 8.77 22.59
C ALA A 225 -5.22 8.85 21.87
N LEU A 226 -5.27 8.50 20.58
CA LEU A 226 -6.51 8.43 19.81
C LEU A 226 -7.48 7.39 20.39
N LEU A 227 -7.01 6.19 20.70
CA LEU A 227 -7.83 5.15 21.32
C LEU A 227 -8.39 5.60 22.69
N GLY A 228 -7.59 6.30 23.48
CA GLY A 228 -8.02 6.89 24.74
C GLY A 228 -9.15 7.91 24.57
N PHE A 229 -9.03 8.76 23.55
CA PHE A 229 -10.07 9.74 23.21
C PHE A 229 -11.37 9.05 22.73
N LEU A 230 -11.26 8.07 21.82
CA LEU A 230 -12.43 7.33 21.35
C LEU A 230 -13.15 6.57 22.47
N ARG A 231 -12.42 5.98 23.44
CA ARG A 231 -13.02 5.35 24.64
C ARG A 231 -13.83 6.33 25.45
N LYS A 232 -13.34 7.57 25.64
CA LYS A 232 -14.09 8.62 26.34
C LYS A 232 -15.41 8.94 25.63
N ILE A 233 -15.38 9.09 24.29
CA ILE A 233 -16.59 9.35 23.50
C ILE A 233 -17.59 8.20 23.67
N ILE A 234 -17.16 6.94 23.52
CA ILE A 234 -18.03 5.78 23.69
C ILE A 234 -18.65 5.75 25.10
N LYS A 235 -17.87 6.07 26.14
CA LYS A 235 -18.39 6.15 27.50
C LYS A 235 -19.45 7.24 27.66
N MET A 236 -19.31 8.38 26.99
CA MET A 236 -20.30 9.47 27.02
C MET A 236 -21.59 9.13 26.27
N ILE A 237 -21.51 8.25 25.26
CA ILE A 237 -22.68 7.81 24.48
C ILE A 237 -23.48 6.75 25.25
N ASN A 238 -22.83 5.90 26.05
CA ASN A 238 -23.43 4.75 26.72
C ASN A 238 -23.78 5.04 28.19
N GLY A 239 -23.46 6.20 28.71
CA GLY A 239 -23.74 6.62 30.10
C GLY A 239 -24.65 7.79 30.21
#